data_77f35de10484509509c7c47dfdb104e1
#
_entry.id   77f35de10484509509c7c47dfdb104e1
#
_cell.length_a   1.000
_cell.length_b   1.000
_cell.length_c   1.000
_cell.angle_alpha   90.00
_cell.angle_beta   90.00
_cell.angle_gamma   90.00
#
_symmetry.space_group_name_H-M   'P 1'
#
loop_
_entity.id
_entity.type
_entity.pdbx_description
1 polymer ?
#
loop_
_entity_poly.entity_id
_entity_poly.type
_entity_poly.pdbx_seq_one_letter_code
_entity_poly.pdbx_strand_id
1 'polypeptide(L)'
;MRFLTLLLAATSLGYAVTPGQVEAVISVESSGNPKAIGRLGERGLAQFFPAAWADTTRWRARHGLPTYGYSTWATDEGVGREYATSWLTLLEERLTTALGRQPTIGEVYAAHQLGYAGFKSKGFDLKACPAITRVVVARLNRDPRTK
;
A
#
# COMPACT_ATOMS: atom_id res chain seq x y z
N MET A 1 -1.12 -8.34 50.04
CA MET A 1 -0.72 -7.44 48.96
C MET A 1 -1.25 -8.02 47.64
N ARG A 2 -2.29 -7.41 47.08
CA ARG A 2 -2.86 -7.82 45.81
C ARG A 2 -2.18 -6.98 44.71
N PHE A 3 -1.36 -7.61 43.85
CA PHE A 3 -0.81 -6.97 42.67
C PHE A 3 -1.93 -6.85 41.64
N LEU A 4 -2.40 -5.66 41.42
CA LEU A 4 -3.33 -5.33 40.33
C LEU A 4 -2.51 -5.26 39.04
N THR A 5 -2.53 -6.35 38.27
CA THR A 5 -1.93 -6.36 36.92
C THR A 5 -2.81 -5.52 36.01
N LEU A 6 -2.38 -4.29 35.76
CA LEU A 6 -3.03 -3.42 34.78
C LEU A 6 -2.75 -3.99 33.38
N LEU A 7 -3.73 -4.71 32.83
CA LEU A 7 -3.70 -5.15 31.44
C LEU A 7 -3.92 -3.90 30.56
N LEU A 8 -2.82 -3.30 30.08
CA LEU A 8 -2.93 -2.29 29.04
C LEU A 8 -3.43 -3.01 27.79
N ALA A 9 -4.72 -2.92 27.53
CA ALA A 9 -5.28 -3.23 26.22
C ALA A 9 -4.72 -2.18 25.25
N ALA A 10 -3.67 -2.54 24.51
CA ALA A 10 -3.27 -1.82 23.34
C ALA A 10 -4.43 -1.92 22.34
N THR A 11 -5.28 -0.88 22.34
CA THR A 11 -6.19 -0.66 21.21
C THR A 11 -5.29 -0.39 20.00
N SER A 12 -5.00 -1.44 19.24
CA SER A 12 -4.49 -1.27 17.89
C SER A 12 -5.59 -0.49 17.14
N LEU A 13 -5.39 0.80 17.00
CA LEU A 13 -6.08 1.57 15.97
C LEU A 13 -5.84 0.80 14.69
N GLY A 14 -6.87 0.18 14.15
CA GLY A 14 -6.78 -0.73 13.02
C GLY A 14 -6.39 0.00 11.75
N TYR A 15 -5.10 0.23 11.59
CA TYR A 15 -4.49 0.67 10.35
C TYR A 15 -4.15 -0.59 9.55
N ALA A 16 -5.02 -0.98 8.68
CA ALA A 16 -4.71 -1.96 7.66
C ALA A 16 -5.67 -1.74 6.51
N VAL A 17 -5.12 -1.53 5.33
CA VAL A 17 -5.91 -1.61 4.09
C VAL A 17 -6.69 -2.92 4.07
N THR A 18 -7.94 -2.85 3.65
CA THR A 18 -8.78 -4.05 3.60
C THR A 18 -8.35 -4.96 2.43
N PRO A 19 -8.59 -6.27 2.50
CA PRO A 19 -8.36 -7.18 1.37
C PRO A 19 -9.02 -6.68 0.07
N GLY A 20 -10.23 -6.12 0.15
CA GLY A 20 -10.93 -5.56 -0.99
C GLY A 20 -10.21 -4.37 -1.61
N GLN A 21 -9.64 -3.48 -0.80
CA GLN A 21 -8.82 -2.37 -1.27
C GLN A 21 -7.55 -2.85 -1.96
N VAL A 22 -6.88 -3.87 -1.42
CA VAL A 22 -5.70 -4.49 -2.05
C VAL A 22 -6.07 -5.05 -3.42
N GLU A 23 -7.14 -5.82 -3.52
CA GLU A 23 -7.60 -6.40 -4.80
C GLU A 23 -8.02 -5.32 -5.81
N ALA A 24 -8.61 -4.22 -5.36
CA ALA A 24 -8.94 -3.10 -6.23
C ALA A 24 -7.68 -2.44 -6.82
N VAL A 25 -6.64 -2.23 -6.01
CA VAL A 25 -5.34 -1.71 -6.48
C VAL A 25 -4.67 -2.70 -7.44
N ILE A 26 -4.60 -3.98 -7.11
CA ILE A 26 -4.07 -5.04 -8.00
C ILE A 26 -4.80 -5.03 -9.35
N SER A 27 -6.12 -4.87 -9.33
CA SER A 27 -6.94 -4.83 -10.55
C SER A 27 -6.57 -3.66 -11.47
N VAL A 28 -6.29 -2.48 -10.93
CA VAL A 28 -5.93 -1.30 -11.74
C VAL A 28 -4.46 -1.33 -12.18
N GLU A 29 -3.57 -1.99 -11.44
CA GLU A 29 -2.14 -2.06 -11.74
C GLU A 29 -1.80 -3.15 -12.78
N SER A 30 -2.35 -4.33 -12.64
CA SER A 30 -1.96 -5.50 -13.45
C SER A 30 -3.13 -6.32 -13.99
N SER A 31 -4.38 -5.91 -13.74
CA SER A 31 -5.57 -6.73 -14.00
C SER A 31 -5.49 -8.12 -13.33
N GLY A 32 -4.79 -8.20 -12.19
CA GLY A 32 -4.60 -9.45 -11.46
C GLY A 32 -3.53 -10.38 -12.05
N ASN A 33 -2.72 -9.91 -12.99
CA ASN A 33 -1.66 -10.72 -13.60
C ASN A 33 -0.37 -10.65 -12.75
N PRO A 34 0.02 -11.75 -12.06
CA PRO A 34 1.24 -11.75 -11.25
C PRO A 34 2.52 -11.67 -12.08
N LYS A 35 2.46 -12.01 -13.38
CA LYS A 35 3.60 -11.96 -14.29
C LYS A 35 3.72 -10.64 -15.05
N ALA A 36 2.87 -9.65 -14.73
CA ALA A 36 2.91 -8.36 -15.40
C ALA A 36 4.26 -7.67 -15.22
N ILE A 37 4.77 -7.12 -16.32
CA ILE A 37 5.95 -6.26 -16.36
C ILE A 37 5.52 -4.96 -17.03
N GLY A 38 5.64 -3.86 -16.30
CA GLY A 38 5.26 -2.56 -16.77
C GLY A 38 6.32 -1.94 -17.70
N ARG A 39 5.97 -0.81 -18.30
CA ARG A 39 6.80 -0.14 -19.31
C ARG A 39 8.15 0.33 -18.76
N LEU A 40 8.23 0.64 -17.46
CA LEU A 40 9.46 1.10 -16.78
C LEU A 40 10.15 -0.03 -16.00
N GLY A 41 9.72 -1.28 -16.17
CA GLY A 41 10.30 -2.44 -15.52
C GLY A 41 9.69 -2.79 -14.16
N GLU A 42 8.61 -2.11 -13.76
CA GLU A 42 7.81 -2.48 -12.59
C GLU A 42 7.23 -3.89 -12.76
N ARG A 43 7.07 -4.64 -11.66
CA ARG A 43 6.73 -6.06 -11.71
C ARG A 43 5.58 -6.47 -10.80
N GLY A 44 4.86 -7.47 -11.25
CA GLY A 44 3.93 -8.26 -10.48
C GLY A 44 2.57 -7.59 -10.25
N LEU A 45 1.81 -8.12 -9.31
CA LEU A 45 0.42 -7.76 -9.05
C LEU A 45 0.22 -6.26 -8.81
N ALA A 46 1.07 -5.63 -8.00
CA ALA A 46 0.98 -4.21 -7.66
C ALA A 46 2.05 -3.36 -8.36
N GLN A 47 2.65 -3.87 -9.43
CA GLN A 47 3.63 -3.15 -10.24
C GLN A 47 4.73 -2.50 -9.41
N PHE A 48 5.45 -3.32 -8.62
CA PHE A 48 6.51 -2.87 -7.76
C PHE A 48 7.76 -2.45 -8.52
N PHE A 49 8.34 -1.32 -8.10
CA PHE A 49 9.75 -1.02 -8.34
C PHE A 49 10.62 -1.62 -7.23
N PRO A 50 11.92 -1.90 -7.52
CA PRO A 50 12.83 -2.47 -6.51
C PRO A 50 12.91 -1.66 -5.21
N ALA A 51 12.84 -0.33 -5.28
CA ALA A 51 12.90 0.55 -4.11
C ALA A 51 11.69 0.38 -3.19
N ALA A 52 10.47 0.35 -3.76
CA ALA A 52 9.24 0.12 -2.99
C ALA A 52 9.23 -1.27 -2.35
N TRP A 53 9.72 -2.28 -3.08
CA TRP A 53 9.87 -3.64 -2.55
C TRP A 53 10.85 -3.67 -1.37
N ALA A 54 11.99 -3.00 -1.48
CA ALA A 54 12.97 -2.91 -0.40
C ALA A 54 12.42 -2.19 0.84
N ASP A 55 11.65 -1.10 0.66
CA ASP A 55 10.96 -0.42 1.76
C ASP A 55 9.96 -1.35 2.44
N THR A 56 9.17 -2.08 1.66
CA THR A 56 8.22 -3.08 2.15
C THR A 56 8.94 -4.20 2.91
N THR A 57 10.05 -4.70 2.38
CA THR A 57 10.88 -5.73 3.05
C THR A 57 11.35 -5.25 4.41
N ARG A 58 11.84 -4.01 4.53
CA ARG A 58 12.24 -3.44 5.83
C ARG A 58 11.08 -3.29 6.80
N TRP A 59 9.92 -2.88 6.30
CA TRP A 59 8.70 -2.78 7.11
C TRP A 59 8.27 -4.17 7.60
N ARG A 60 8.22 -5.17 6.71
CA ARG A 60 7.87 -6.56 7.05
C ARG A 60 8.81 -7.14 8.10
N ALA A 61 10.11 -6.94 7.95
CA ALA A 61 11.12 -7.41 8.92
C ALA A 61 10.88 -6.82 10.33
N ARG A 62 10.57 -5.52 10.41
CA ARG A 62 10.24 -4.87 11.70
C ARG A 62 8.96 -5.41 12.34
N HIS A 63 8.05 -5.96 11.55
CA HIS A 63 6.79 -6.56 12.02
C HIS A 63 6.86 -8.09 12.18
N GLY A 64 8.06 -8.68 12.09
CA GLY A 64 8.24 -10.14 12.23
C GLY A 64 7.61 -10.96 11.10
N LEU A 65 7.37 -10.35 9.93
CA LEU A 65 6.80 -11.02 8.78
C LEU A 65 7.88 -11.58 7.85
N PRO A 66 7.62 -12.69 7.13
CA PRO A 66 8.56 -13.23 6.16
C PRO A 66 8.97 -12.21 5.11
N THR A 67 10.24 -12.25 4.69
CA THR A 67 10.80 -11.35 3.68
C THR A 67 11.31 -12.12 2.48
N TYR A 68 11.21 -11.52 1.30
CA TYR A 68 11.50 -12.17 0.01
C TYR A 68 12.27 -11.23 -0.91
N GLY A 69 13.18 -11.79 -1.71
CA GLY A 69 13.98 -11.03 -2.68
C GLY A 69 13.19 -10.63 -3.91
N TYR A 70 13.32 -9.37 -4.35
CA TYR A 70 12.58 -8.82 -5.49
C TYR A 70 12.76 -9.60 -6.79
N SER A 71 13.99 -9.91 -7.16
CA SER A 71 14.31 -10.56 -8.44
C SER A 71 13.62 -11.92 -8.62
N THR A 72 13.45 -12.64 -7.53
CA THR A 72 12.87 -14.00 -7.54
C THR A 72 11.35 -13.97 -7.33
N TRP A 73 10.87 -13.09 -6.46
CA TRP A 73 9.53 -13.20 -5.89
C TRP A 73 8.53 -12.13 -6.33
N ALA A 74 8.99 -11.06 -7.00
CA ALA A 74 8.09 -9.97 -7.39
C ALA A 74 6.96 -10.40 -8.36
N THR A 75 7.13 -11.53 -9.04
CA THR A 75 6.14 -12.11 -9.96
C THR A 75 5.50 -13.39 -9.44
N ASP A 76 5.69 -13.72 -8.16
CA ASP A 76 4.95 -14.77 -7.49
C ASP A 76 3.59 -14.22 -7.03
N GLU A 77 2.52 -14.98 -7.23
CA GLU A 77 1.16 -14.51 -6.93
C GLU A 77 0.92 -14.34 -5.43
N GLY A 78 1.30 -15.33 -4.62
CA GLY A 78 1.10 -15.31 -3.18
C GLY A 78 1.94 -14.24 -2.50
N VAL A 79 3.25 -14.24 -2.77
CA VAL A 79 4.20 -13.25 -2.23
C VAL A 79 3.87 -11.85 -2.73
N GLY A 80 3.49 -11.70 -4.00
CA GLY A 80 3.08 -10.42 -4.57
C GLY A 80 1.87 -9.81 -3.86
N ARG A 81 0.87 -10.64 -3.49
CA ARG A 81 -0.31 -10.21 -2.74
C ARG A 81 0.04 -9.82 -1.29
N GLU A 82 0.89 -10.61 -0.63
CA GLU A 82 1.39 -10.27 0.70
C GLU A 82 2.15 -8.95 0.71
N TYR A 83 3.03 -8.74 -0.27
CA TYR A 83 3.80 -7.51 -0.41
C TYR A 83 2.92 -6.31 -0.76
N ALA A 84 1.92 -6.48 -1.63
CA ALA A 84 0.94 -5.42 -1.93
C ALA A 84 0.20 -4.98 -0.66
N THR A 85 -0.28 -5.94 0.15
CA THR A 85 -0.93 -5.66 1.44
C THR A 85 0.02 -4.88 2.37
N SER A 86 1.24 -5.37 2.57
CA SER A 86 2.23 -4.73 3.45
C SER A 86 2.61 -3.33 2.97
N TRP A 87 2.79 -3.15 1.67
CA TRP A 87 3.16 -1.87 1.06
C TRP A 87 2.06 -0.82 1.23
N LEU A 88 0.82 -1.17 0.90
CA LEU A 88 -0.31 -0.26 1.02
C LEU A 88 -0.57 0.10 2.50
N THR A 89 -0.39 -0.84 3.42
CA THR A 89 -0.45 -0.58 4.87
C THR A 89 0.65 0.38 5.32
N LEU A 90 1.90 0.19 4.88
CA LEU A 90 3.00 1.13 5.15
C LEU A 90 2.70 2.55 4.65
N LEU A 91 2.13 2.68 3.45
CA LEU A 91 1.74 3.98 2.90
C LEU A 91 0.60 4.61 3.70
N GLU A 92 -0.40 3.81 4.09
CA GLU A 92 -1.49 4.27 4.94
C GLU A 92 -1.00 4.80 6.29
N GLU A 93 -0.09 4.09 6.97
CA GLU A 93 0.53 4.54 8.22
C GLU A 93 1.25 5.88 8.06
N ARG A 94 2.05 6.02 7.00
CA ARG A 94 2.78 7.26 6.70
C ARG A 94 1.84 8.43 6.43
N LEU A 95 0.79 8.20 5.64
CA LEU A 95 -0.21 9.20 5.32
C LEU A 95 -1.04 9.57 6.54
N THR A 96 -1.44 8.60 7.36
CA THR A 96 -2.17 8.87 8.61
C THR A 96 -1.38 9.80 9.52
N THR A 97 -0.07 9.54 9.68
CA THR A 97 0.81 10.41 10.47
C THR A 97 0.91 11.82 9.87
N ALA A 98 1.04 11.92 8.54
CA ALA A 98 1.20 13.21 7.87
C ALA A 98 -0.09 14.03 7.83
N LEU A 99 -1.24 13.39 7.66
CA LEU A 99 -2.55 14.03 7.51
C LEU A 99 -3.27 14.26 8.85
N GLY A 100 -2.88 13.55 9.91
CA GLY A 100 -3.60 13.54 11.20
C GLY A 100 -4.98 12.88 11.13
N ARG A 101 -5.25 12.11 10.09
CA ARG A 101 -6.49 11.35 9.87
C ARG A 101 -6.22 10.13 9.01
N GLN A 102 -7.18 9.21 8.98
CA GLN A 102 -7.11 8.08 8.05
C GLN A 102 -7.19 8.57 6.60
N PRO A 103 -6.26 8.15 5.72
CA PRO A 103 -6.31 8.47 4.31
C PRO A 103 -7.40 7.68 3.59
N THR A 104 -7.87 8.20 2.48
CA THR A 104 -8.72 7.45 1.54
C THR A 104 -7.86 6.49 0.72
N ILE A 105 -8.47 5.45 0.14
CA ILE A 105 -7.73 4.55 -0.78
C ILE A 105 -7.16 5.30 -1.98
N GLY A 106 -7.81 6.37 -2.43
CA GLY A 106 -7.29 7.24 -3.49
C GLY A 106 -5.99 7.95 -3.09
N GLU A 107 -5.87 8.40 -1.84
CA GLU A 107 -4.65 9.02 -1.32
C GLU A 107 -3.53 7.98 -1.15
N VAL A 108 -3.86 6.77 -0.66
CA VAL A 108 -2.90 5.65 -0.59
C VAL A 108 -2.40 5.30 -1.99
N TYR A 109 -3.30 5.21 -2.97
CA TYR A 109 -2.94 4.94 -4.36
C TYR A 109 -2.07 6.04 -4.97
N ALA A 110 -2.36 7.31 -4.73
CA ALA A 110 -1.53 8.43 -5.20
C ALA A 110 -0.10 8.33 -4.63
N ALA A 111 0.04 7.97 -3.35
CA ALA A 111 1.34 7.74 -2.73
C ALA A 111 2.04 6.49 -3.30
N HIS A 112 1.30 5.46 -3.70
CA HIS A 112 1.84 4.30 -4.40
C HIS A 112 2.39 4.68 -5.78
N GLN A 113 1.59 5.35 -6.59
CA GLN A 113 1.93 5.67 -7.97
C GLN A 113 3.02 6.74 -8.10
N LEU A 114 2.96 7.80 -7.29
CA LEU A 114 3.91 8.93 -7.33
C LEU A 114 5.12 8.75 -6.40
N GLY A 115 5.10 7.73 -5.56
CA GLY A 115 5.92 7.65 -4.37
C GLY A 115 5.40 8.59 -3.27
N TYR A 116 5.67 8.24 -2.01
CA TYR A 116 5.26 9.09 -0.87
C TYR A 116 5.81 10.52 -0.97
N ALA A 117 7.09 10.68 -1.31
CA ALA A 117 7.71 12.00 -1.48
C ALA A 117 7.09 12.79 -2.65
N GLY A 118 6.76 12.12 -3.75
CA GLY A 118 6.08 12.73 -4.89
C GLY A 118 4.70 13.24 -4.53
N PHE A 119 3.90 12.46 -3.80
CA PHE A 119 2.58 12.91 -3.35
C PHE A 119 2.68 14.00 -2.28
N LYS A 120 3.66 13.92 -1.37
CA LYS A 120 3.95 14.99 -0.41
C LYS A 120 4.29 16.30 -1.09
N SER A 121 5.07 16.29 -2.17
CA SER A 121 5.41 17.50 -2.95
C SER A 121 4.18 18.16 -3.59
N LYS A 122 3.07 17.44 -3.74
CA LYS A 122 1.76 17.95 -4.16
C LYS A 122 0.89 18.44 -2.99
N GLY A 123 1.43 18.50 -1.77
CA GLY A 123 0.68 18.85 -0.56
C GLY A 123 -0.37 17.82 -0.18
N PHE A 124 -0.20 16.55 -0.62
CA PHE A 124 -1.19 15.47 -0.48
C PHE A 124 -2.56 15.82 -1.11
N ASP A 125 -2.56 16.69 -2.12
CA ASP A 125 -3.76 17.09 -2.83
C ASP A 125 -3.95 16.25 -4.11
N LEU A 126 -5.00 15.45 -4.13
CA LEU A 126 -5.36 14.62 -5.29
C LEU A 126 -5.63 15.45 -6.56
N LYS A 127 -6.10 16.70 -6.40
CA LYS A 127 -6.36 17.60 -7.54
C LYS A 127 -5.05 18.06 -8.21
N ALA A 128 -3.96 18.15 -7.42
CA ALA A 128 -2.63 18.50 -7.91
C ALA A 128 -1.89 17.32 -8.56
N CYS A 129 -2.43 16.11 -8.48
CA CYS A 129 -1.85 14.93 -9.09
C CYS A 129 -2.01 14.92 -10.63
N PRO A 130 -1.14 14.18 -11.36
CA PRO A 130 -1.29 13.97 -12.80
C PRO A 130 -2.67 13.42 -13.18
N ALA A 131 -3.12 13.74 -14.40
CA ALA A 131 -4.44 13.31 -14.88
C ALA A 131 -4.65 11.80 -14.81
N ILE A 132 -3.61 11.02 -15.14
CA ILE A 132 -3.68 9.55 -15.06
C ILE A 132 -3.94 9.06 -13.63
N THR A 133 -3.27 9.65 -12.63
CA THR A 133 -3.50 9.33 -11.21
C THR A 133 -4.95 9.63 -10.82
N ARG A 134 -5.46 10.80 -11.20
CA ARG A 134 -6.83 11.21 -10.88
C ARG A 134 -7.89 10.29 -11.50
N VAL A 135 -7.65 9.83 -12.73
CA VAL A 135 -8.54 8.87 -13.40
C VAL A 135 -8.62 7.55 -12.64
N VAL A 136 -7.46 7.02 -12.22
CA VAL A 136 -7.43 5.77 -11.46
C VAL A 136 -8.04 5.94 -10.07
N VAL A 137 -7.75 7.06 -9.38
CA VAL A 137 -8.38 7.37 -8.09
C VAL A 137 -9.90 7.42 -8.22
N ALA A 138 -10.44 8.07 -9.26
CA ALA A 138 -11.89 8.10 -9.50
C ALA A 138 -12.47 6.70 -9.76
N ARG A 139 -11.72 5.81 -10.42
CA ARG A 139 -12.10 4.41 -10.61
C ARG A 139 -12.12 3.64 -9.30
N LEU A 140 -11.07 3.77 -8.48
CA LEU A 140 -11.01 3.14 -7.16
C LEU A 140 -12.14 3.60 -6.24
N ASN A 141 -12.45 4.89 -6.22
CA ASN A 141 -13.54 5.43 -5.41
C ASN A 141 -14.93 4.89 -5.78
N ARG A 142 -15.11 4.38 -7.00
CA ARG A 142 -16.36 3.74 -7.47
C ARG A 142 -16.36 2.23 -7.29
N ASP A 143 -15.22 1.63 -7.00
CA ASP A 143 -15.11 0.18 -6.82
C ASP A 143 -15.78 -0.25 -5.50
N PRO A 144 -16.75 -1.18 -5.52
CA PRO A 144 -17.44 -1.61 -4.31
C PRO A 144 -16.52 -2.29 -3.30
N ARG A 145 -15.36 -2.82 -3.72
CA ARG A 145 -14.37 -3.45 -2.85
C ARG A 145 -13.65 -2.45 -1.94
N THR A 146 -13.75 -1.16 -2.21
CA THR A 146 -13.08 -0.10 -1.44
C THR A 146 -14.00 0.58 -0.41
N LYS A 147 -15.23 0.11 -0.27
CA LYS A 147 -16.25 0.65 0.64
C LYS A 147 -16.16 0.08 2.04
#